data_e2a64fa400af8aa1d56ccbea9fde7703
#
_entry.id   e2a64fa400af8aa1d56ccbea9fde7703
#
_cell.length_a   1.000
_cell.length_b   1.000
_cell.length_c   1.000
_cell.angle_alpha   90.00
_cell.angle_beta   90.00
_cell.angle_gamma   90.00
#
_symmetry.space_group_name_H-M   'P 1'
#
loop_
_entity.id
_entity.type
_entity.pdbx_description
1 polymer ?
#
loop_
_entity_poly.entity_id
_entity_poly.type
_entity_poly.pdbx_seq_one_letter_code
_entity_poly.pdbx_strand_id
1 'polypeptide(L)'
;LDALLTALPIAYLKWDHNRDLAPLADAAGRPSGTAQVAGTLALLARLRAAHPDVEIESCAGGGGRIDAGMAQHVHRFWTSDNIDALSRIAIQRGFLAFMPPEMMGSHVGASPAHATGRVQPMGFRAVVAMTGHLGVELDPAKLSEGERAALA
;
A
#
# COMPACT_ATOMS: atom_id res chain seq x y z
N LEU A 1 8.96 8.75 -14.80
CA LEU A 1 8.06 9.10 -13.71
C LEU A 1 8.11 10.59 -13.40
N ASP A 2 9.32 11.17 -13.23
CA ASP A 2 9.50 12.60 -12.95
C ASP A 2 8.75 13.48 -13.97
N ALA A 3 8.94 13.27 -15.27
CA ALA A 3 8.23 13.99 -16.32
C ALA A 3 6.69 13.83 -16.22
N LEU A 4 6.20 12.68 -15.78
CA LEU A 4 4.76 12.46 -15.59
C LEU A 4 4.21 13.26 -14.41
N LEU A 5 4.91 13.26 -13.28
CA LEU A 5 4.53 14.01 -12.09
C LEU A 5 4.62 15.53 -12.30
N THR A 6 5.53 15.97 -13.17
CA THR A 6 5.64 17.38 -13.55
C THR A 6 4.50 17.81 -14.49
N ALA A 7 4.08 16.94 -15.41
CA ALA A 7 3.10 17.27 -16.43
C ALA A 7 1.64 17.13 -15.99
N LEU A 8 1.37 16.31 -14.97
CA LEU A 8 0.02 15.97 -14.53
C LEU A 8 -0.20 16.30 -13.05
N PRO A 9 -1.40 16.74 -12.65
CA PRO A 9 -1.73 17.07 -11.25
C PRO A 9 -1.94 15.80 -10.43
N ILE A 10 -0.89 14.99 -10.27
CA ILE A 10 -0.91 13.74 -9.50
C ILE A 10 -0.54 14.07 -8.05
N ALA A 11 -1.46 13.83 -7.12
CA ALA A 11 -1.26 14.05 -5.70
C ALA A 11 -0.87 12.78 -4.92
N TYR A 12 -1.02 11.59 -5.54
CA TYR A 12 -0.81 10.32 -4.88
C TYR A 12 -0.20 9.29 -5.83
N LEU A 13 0.79 8.55 -5.34
CA LEU A 13 1.47 7.50 -6.07
C LEU A 13 1.53 6.23 -5.22
N LYS A 14 0.90 5.15 -5.66
CA LYS A 14 1.15 3.82 -5.12
C LYS A 14 2.32 3.20 -5.87
N TRP A 15 3.43 3.05 -5.16
CA TRP A 15 4.65 2.44 -5.69
C TRP A 15 4.63 0.94 -5.44
N ASP A 16 4.25 0.19 -6.44
CA ASP A 16 4.19 -1.27 -6.36
C ASP A 16 5.40 -1.93 -7.01
N HIS A 17 5.86 -3.05 -6.43
CA HIS A 17 6.93 -3.87 -6.98
C HIS A 17 6.73 -5.34 -6.62
N ASN A 18 6.00 -6.06 -7.45
CA ASN A 18 5.57 -7.45 -7.24
C ASN A 18 6.47 -8.46 -7.95
N ARG A 19 7.73 -8.13 -8.15
CA ARG A 19 8.66 -8.99 -8.87
C ARG A 19 9.84 -9.40 -7.98
N ASP A 20 10.11 -10.69 -7.95
CA ASP A 20 11.37 -11.22 -7.43
C ASP A 20 12.53 -10.75 -8.30
N LEU A 21 13.60 -10.31 -7.65
CA LEU A 21 14.85 -9.96 -8.30
C LEU A 21 15.78 -11.19 -8.34
N ALA A 22 15.65 -11.99 -9.39
CA ALA A 22 16.47 -13.17 -9.57
C ALA A 22 17.06 -13.19 -11.00
N PRO A 23 18.38 -13.36 -11.15
CA PRO A 23 19.39 -13.33 -10.10
C PRO A 23 19.69 -11.91 -9.59
N LEU A 24 19.94 -11.76 -8.29
CA LEU A 24 20.43 -10.51 -7.68
C LEU A 24 21.93 -10.33 -7.91
N ALA A 25 22.33 -10.19 -9.19
CA ALA A 25 23.70 -10.03 -9.58
C ALA A 25 23.86 -8.93 -10.65
N ASP A 26 24.99 -8.24 -10.63
CA ASP A 26 25.36 -7.30 -11.69
C ASP A 26 25.86 -8.04 -12.96
N ALA A 27 26.19 -7.28 -14.00
CA ALA A 27 26.66 -7.85 -15.26
C ALA A 27 27.98 -8.68 -15.13
N ALA A 28 28.72 -8.52 -14.04
CA ALA A 28 29.92 -9.29 -13.73
C ALA A 28 29.63 -10.49 -12.79
N GLY A 29 28.36 -10.77 -12.49
CA GLY A 29 27.95 -11.86 -11.60
C GLY A 29 28.15 -11.58 -10.11
N ARG A 30 28.41 -10.35 -9.70
CA ARG A 30 28.60 -9.99 -8.29
C ARG A 30 27.25 -9.71 -7.62
N PRO A 31 27.08 -10.10 -6.35
CA PRO A 31 25.84 -9.82 -5.61
C PRO A 31 25.47 -8.33 -5.64
N SER A 32 24.24 -8.00 -6.02
CA SER A 32 23.78 -6.60 -6.20
C SER A 32 22.55 -6.22 -5.36
N GLY A 33 22.11 -7.08 -4.44
CA GLY A 33 20.91 -6.83 -3.63
C GLY A 33 20.99 -5.55 -2.82
N THR A 34 22.11 -5.28 -2.14
CA THR A 34 22.32 -4.04 -1.38
C THR A 34 22.29 -2.80 -2.29
N ALA A 35 22.91 -2.89 -3.48
CA ALA A 35 22.90 -1.79 -4.46
C ALA A 35 21.49 -1.52 -4.99
N GLN A 36 20.69 -2.57 -5.20
CA GLN A 36 19.29 -2.43 -5.60
C GLN A 36 18.46 -1.69 -4.54
N VAL A 37 18.60 -2.08 -3.27
CA VAL A 37 17.91 -1.40 -2.16
C VAL A 37 18.35 0.07 -2.06
N ALA A 38 19.65 0.33 -2.05
CA ALA A 38 20.18 1.70 -2.01
C ALA A 38 19.69 2.55 -3.20
N GLY A 39 19.66 1.97 -4.40
CA GLY A 39 19.15 2.64 -5.60
C GLY A 39 17.65 2.97 -5.49
N THR A 40 16.85 2.08 -4.93
CA THR A 40 15.42 2.32 -4.69
C THR A 40 15.20 3.47 -3.69
N LEU A 41 15.91 3.46 -2.57
CA LEU A 41 15.80 4.53 -1.56
C LEU A 41 16.27 5.88 -2.12
N ALA A 42 17.38 5.91 -2.85
CA ALA A 42 17.88 7.12 -3.52
C ALA A 42 16.87 7.67 -4.56
N LEU A 43 16.21 6.81 -5.32
CA LEU A 43 15.17 7.20 -6.27
C LEU A 43 13.97 7.83 -5.56
N LEU A 44 13.48 7.22 -4.48
CA LEU A 44 12.36 7.75 -3.68
C LEU A 44 12.73 9.09 -3.04
N ALA A 45 13.95 9.22 -2.49
CA ALA A 45 14.44 10.48 -1.94
C ALA A 45 14.43 11.61 -2.99
N ARG A 46 14.88 11.33 -4.21
CA ARG A 46 14.85 12.28 -5.33
C ARG A 46 13.43 12.67 -5.72
N LEU A 47 12.52 11.71 -5.81
CA LEU A 47 11.13 11.98 -6.16
C LEU A 47 10.46 12.86 -5.11
N ARG A 48 10.66 12.58 -3.83
CA ARG A 48 10.13 13.43 -2.75
C ARG A 48 10.70 14.84 -2.75
N ALA A 49 11.97 15.00 -3.06
CA ALA A 49 12.59 16.32 -3.16
C ALA A 49 12.06 17.12 -4.36
N ALA A 50 11.82 16.46 -5.49
CA ALA A 50 11.31 17.09 -6.71
C ALA A 50 9.79 17.35 -6.67
N HIS A 51 9.03 16.50 -5.97
CA HIS A 51 7.57 16.52 -5.91
C HIS A 51 7.08 16.39 -4.45
N PRO A 52 7.32 17.41 -3.58
CA PRO A 52 7.04 17.31 -2.15
C PRO A 52 5.55 17.14 -1.80
N ASP A 53 4.67 17.58 -2.68
CA ASP A 53 3.21 17.50 -2.51
C ASP A 53 2.62 16.15 -2.95
N VAL A 54 3.43 15.26 -3.53
CA VAL A 54 2.98 13.92 -3.93
C VAL A 54 3.14 12.93 -2.78
N GLU A 55 2.04 12.39 -2.30
CA GLU A 55 2.07 11.30 -1.33
C GLU A 55 2.48 9.99 -1.97
N ILE A 56 3.35 9.23 -1.31
CA ILE A 56 3.82 7.92 -1.78
C ILE A 56 3.39 6.83 -0.82
N GLU A 57 2.68 5.82 -1.35
CA GLU A 57 2.41 4.55 -0.66
C GLU A 57 3.34 3.46 -1.20
N SER A 58 3.99 2.72 -0.31
CA SER A 58 4.79 1.55 -0.68
C SER A 58 3.94 0.29 -0.72
N CYS A 59 4.03 -0.44 -1.82
CA CYS A 59 3.48 -1.78 -1.98
C CYS A 59 4.56 -2.69 -2.59
N ALA A 60 4.58 -3.95 -2.18
CA ALA A 60 5.41 -4.99 -2.79
C ALA A 60 4.81 -6.37 -2.48
N GLY A 61 3.81 -6.80 -3.27
CA GLY A 61 3.00 -7.95 -2.93
C GLY A 61 2.32 -7.76 -1.57
N GLY A 62 1.73 -6.58 -1.35
CA GLY A 62 1.33 -6.12 -0.02
C GLY A 62 2.52 -5.57 0.78
N GLY A 63 2.78 -6.16 1.95
CA GLY A 63 3.74 -5.67 2.94
C GLY A 63 5.21 -6.07 2.74
N GLY A 64 5.64 -6.51 1.58
CA GLY A 64 7.00 -7.07 1.35
C GLY A 64 8.15 -6.08 1.54
N ARG A 65 7.89 -4.77 1.68
CA ARG A 65 8.91 -3.74 1.92
C ARG A 65 8.54 -2.80 3.06
N ILE A 66 8.05 -3.33 4.15
CA ILE A 66 7.79 -2.55 5.37
C ILE A 66 9.06 -2.58 6.22
N ASP A 67 9.87 -1.53 6.11
CA ASP A 67 11.10 -1.38 6.88
C ASP A 67 11.40 0.11 7.17
N ALA A 68 12.34 0.35 8.10
CA ALA A 68 12.71 1.69 8.53
C ALA A 68 13.38 2.53 7.43
N GLY A 69 14.04 1.91 6.46
CA GLY A 69 14.63 2.59 5.31
C GLY A 69 13.55 3.17 4.40
N MET A 70 12.57 2.35 4.03
CA MET A 70 11.41 2.78 3.25
C MET A 70 10.58 3.83 3.99
N ALA A 71 10.38 3.69 5.31
CA ALA A 71 9.60 4.63 6.11
C ALA A 71 10.12 6.07 6.08
N GLN A 72 11.40 6.29 5.76
CA GLN A 72 11.97 7.63 5.58
C GLN A 72 11.51 8.31 4.27
N HIS A 73 11.02 7.54 3.30
CA HIS A 73 10.76 8.02 1.95
C HIS A 73 9.31 7.87 1.51
N VAL A 74 8.48 7.16 2.28
CA VAL A 74 7.07 6.96 1.95
C VAL A 74 6.17 7.52 3.05
N HIS A 75 4.92 7.83 2.71
CA HIS A 75 3.94 8.36 3.65
C HIS A 75 3.16 7.23 4.31
N ARG A 76 2.97 6.11 3.58
CA ARG A 76 2.26 4.93 4.10
C ARG A 76 2.70 3.65 3.41
N PHE A 77 2.30 2.54 4.01
CA PHE A 77 2.50 1.20 3.49
C PHE A 77 1.18 0.51 3.23
N TRP A 78 1.09 -0.21 2.10
CA TRP A 78 0.06 -1.21 1.91
C TRP A 78 0.47 -2.49 2.64
N THR A 79 -0.31 -2.89 3.64
CA THR A 79 0.09 -3.95 4.57
C THR A 79 -0.10 -5.35 4.01
N SER A 80 -1.09 -5.55 3.14
CA SER A 80 -1.40 -6.84 2.52
C SER A 80 -2.44 -6.69 1.42
N ASP A 81 -2.32 -7.46 0.35
CA ASP A 81 -3.34 -7.58 -0.70
C ASP A 81 -4.58 -8.37 -0.24
N ASN A 82 -4.52 -9.02 0.93
CA ASN A 82 -5.70 -9.60 1.56
C ASN A 82 -6.52 -8.52 2.26
N ILE A 83 -7.60 -8.07 1.63
CA ILE A 83 -8.52 -7.04 2.15
C ILE A 83 -9.75 -7.61 2.88
N ASP A 84 -9.80 -8.92 3.12
CA ASP A 84 -10.81 -9.51 4.00
C ASP A 84 -10.73 -8.90 5.40
N ALA A 85 -11.79 -8.25 5.86
CA ALA A 85 -11.74 -7.44 7.09
C ALA A 85 -11.43 -8.28 8.34
N LEU A 86 -11.86 -9.55 8.41
CA LEU A 86 -11.51 -10.43 9.53
C LEU A 86 -10.02 -10.78 9.52
N SER A 87 -9.46 -11.07 8.35
CA SER A 87 -8.02 -11.31 8.19
C SER A 87 -7.20 -10.06 8.50
N ARG A 88 -7.70 -8.88 8.11
CA ARG A 88 -7.05 -7.58 8.36
C ARG A 88 -6.86 -7.26 9.83
N ILE A 89 -7.71 -7.75 10.74
CA ILE A 89 -7.51 -7.56 12.18
C ILE A 89 -6.12 -8.06 12.60
N ALA A 90 -5.74 -9.26 12.20
CA ALA A 90 -4.44 -9.83 12.54
C ALA A 90 -3.29 -9.14 11.78
N ILE A 91 -3.48 -8.85 10.50
CA ILE A 91 -2.50 -8.18 9.64
C ILE A 91 -2.18 -6.77 10.18
N GLN A 92 -3.20 -5.98 10.46
CA GLN A 92 -3.06 -4.60 10.96
C GLN A 92 -2.46 -4.58 12.38
N ARG A 93 -2.88 -5.51 13.25
CA ARG A 93 -2.24 -5.68 14.56
C ARG A 93 -0.75 -6.01 14.44
N GLY A 94 -0.37 -6.85 13.49
CA GLY A 94 1.03 -7.17 13.21
C GLY A 94 1.82 -5.94 12.75
N PHE A 95 1.27 -5.13 11.85
CA PHE A 95 1.86 -3.87 11.41
C PHE A 95 2.06 -2.90 12.58
N LEU A 96 1.04 -2.71 13.40
CA LEU A 96 1.05 -1.79 14.54
C LEU A 96 2.00 -2.21 15.67
N ALA A 97 2.57 -3.42 15.62
CA ALA A 97 3.58 -3.84 16.58
C ALA A 97 4.93 -3.13 16.38
N PHE A 98 5.19 -2.53 15.21
CA PHE A 98 6.47 -1.89 14.90
C PHE A 98 6.37 -0.61 14.04
N MET A 99 5.19 -0.31 13.48
CA MET A 99 4.92 0.91 12.71
C MET A 99 3.68 1.64 13.26
N PRO A 100 3.64 2.97 13.21
CA PRO A 100 2.50 3.74 13.70
C PRO A 100 1.30 3.67 12.75
N PRO A 101 0.06 3.87 13.24
CA PRO A 101 -1.16 3.77 12.43
C PRO A 101 -1.22 4.80 11.29
N GLU A 102 -0.57 5.93 11.43
CA GLU A 102 -0.48 6.99 10.40
C GLU A 102 0.25 6.51 9.14
N MET A 103 1.03 5.45 9.24
CA MET A 103 1.72 4.86 8.10
C MET A 103 1.01 3.62 7.53
N MET A 104 -0.15 3.27 8.03
CA MET A 104 -0.88 2.07 7.63
C MET A 104 -1.99 2.36 6.62
N GLY A 105 -1.87 1.91 5.38
CA GLY A 105 -2.97 1.89 4.41
C GLY A 105 -4.02 0.83 4.80
N SER A 106 -5.29 1.24 4.90
CA SER A 106 -6.38 0.35 5.26
C SER A 106 -7.65 0.71 4.48
N HIS A 107 -8.22 -0.26 3.79
CA HIS A 107 -9.33 0.00 2.86
C HIS A 107 -10.58 -0.82 3.20
N VAL A 108 -11.73 -0.23 2.93
CA VAL A 108 -13.00 -0.97 2.86
C VAL A 108 -12.98 -1.81 1.59
N GLY A 109 -12.84 -3.12 1.74
CA GLY A 109 -12.81 -4.05 0.63
C GLY A 109 -14.18 -4.51 0.15
N ALA A 110 -14.21 -5.20 -0.99
CA ALA A 110 -15.42 -5.82 -1.52
C ALA A 110 -15.95 -6.94 -0.61
N SER A 111 -17.26 -7.23 -0.74
CA SER A 111 -17.89 -8.39 -0.13
C SER A 111 -18.74 -9.09 -1.21
N PRO A 112 -18.50 -10.38 -1.49
CA PRO A 112 -17.50 -11.28 -0.86
C PRO A 112 -16.05 -10.80 -1.04
N ALA A 113 -15.19 -11.07 -0.03
CA ALA A 113 -13.76 -10.75 -0.11
C ALA A 113 -13.06 -11.65 -1.14
N HIS A 114 -12.27 -11.07 -2.06
CA HIS A 114 -11.64 -11.82 -3.16
C HIS A 114 -10.68 -12.93 -2.69
N ALA A 115 -9.97 -12.71 -1.58
CA ALA A 115 -8.98 -13.65 -1.07
C ALA A 115 -9.59 -14.84 -0.31
N THR A 116 -10.79 -14.69 0.27
CA THR A 116 -11.36 -15.68 1.20
C THR A 116 -12.78 -16.12 0.86
N GLY A 117 -13.48 -15.38 0.01
CA GLY A 117 -14.90 -15.59 -0.29
C GLY A 117 -15.85 -15.19 0.86
N ARG A 118 -15.34 -14.64 1.97
CA ARG A 118 -16.19 -14.27 3.10
C ARG A 118 -17.08 -13.09 2.76
N VAL A 119 -18.34 -13.19 3.20
CA VAL A 119 -19.32 -12.11 3.16
C VAL A 119 -19.36 -11.43 4.52
N GLN A 120 -19.20 -10.11 4.53
CA GLN A 120 -19.15 -9.32 5.77
C GLN A 120 -19.95 -8.03 5.62
N PRO A 121 -20.65 -7.59 6.69
CA PRO A 121 -21.40 -6.34 6.69
C PRO A 121 -20.50 -5.12 6.41
N MET A 122 -21.04 -4.11 5.74
CA MET A 122 -20.33 -2.86 5.45
C MET A 122 -19.76 -2.22 6.71
N GLY A 123 -20.54 -2.11 7.79
CA GLY A 123 -20.10 -1.52 9.06
C GLY A 123 -18.89 -2.22 9.66
N PHE A 124 -18.81 -3.56 9.60
CA PHE A 124 -17.64 -4.29 10.07
C PHE A 124 -16.40 -4.00 9.22
N ARG A 125 -16.54 -4.02 7.88
CA ARG A 125 -15.46 -3.68 6.95
C ARG A 125 -14.96 -2.26 7.18
N ALA A 126 -15.87 -1.31 7.38
CA ALA A 126 -15.55 0.10 7.63
C ALA A 126 -14.80 0.29 8.95
N VAL A 127 -15.28 -0.27 10.06
CA VAL A 127 -14.61 -0.16 11.38
C VAL A 127 -13.18 -0.69 11.33
N VAL A 128 -12.94 -1.83 10.66
CA VAL A 128 -11.59 -2.36 10.49
C VAL A 128 -10.73 -1.42 9.63
N ALA A 129 -11.28 -0.86 8.57
CA ALA A 129 -10.55 0.06 7.69
C ALA A 129 -10.22 1.40 8.37
N MET A 130 -11.02 1.86 9.31
CA MET A 130 -10.81 3.13 10.05
C MET A 130 -9.62 3.10 11.02
N THR A 131 -8.93 1.98 11.20
CA THR A 131 -7.76 1.88 12.09
C THR A 131 -6.46 2.39 11.47
N GLY A 132 -6.47 2.83 10.22
CA GLY A 132 -5.34 3.41 9.49
C GLY A 132 -5.80 4.47 8.51
N HIS A 133 -5.00 4.74 7.47
CA HIS A 133 -5.42 5.59 6.36
C HIS A 133 -6.59 4.93 5.62
N LEU A 134 -7.78 5.49 5.84
CA LEU A 134 -9.01 4.97 5.25
C LEU A 134 -9.02 5.17 3.74
N GLY A 135 -9.28 4.09 3.03
CA GLY A 135 -9.55 4.10 1.60
C GLY A 135 -10.69 3.15 1.25
N VAL A 136 -11.05 3.12 -0.02
CA VAL A 136 -12.09 2.25 -0.57
C VAL A 136 -11.51 1.47 -1.74
N GLU A 137 -11.56 0.14 -1.66
CA GLU A 137 -11.05 -0.79 -2.67
C GLU A 137 -12.15 -1.78 -3.07
N LEU A 138 -13.13 -1.26 -3.79
CA LEU A 138 -14.27 -2.01 -4.30
C LEU A 138 -14.87 -1.30 -5.52
N ASP A 139 -15.69 -2.02 -6.27
CA ASP A 139 -16.43 -1.46 -7.38
C ASP A 139 -17.74 -0.82 -6.87
N PRO A 140 -17.89 0.52 -6.91
CA PRO A 140 -19.08 1.19 -6.42
C PRO A 140 -20.35 0.79 -7.17
N ALA A 141 -20.24 0.34 -8.43
CA ALA A 141 -21.38 -0.08 -9.22
C ALA A 141 -22.01 -1.39 -8.71
N LYS A 142 -21.24 -2.19 -7.95
CA LYS A 142 -21.69 -3.45 -7.35
C LYS A 142 -22.30 -3.31 -5.96
N LEU A 143 -22.24 -2.12 -5.37
CA LEU A 143 -22.84 -1.87 -4.07
C LEU A 143 -24.34 -1.76 -4.17
N SER A 144 -25.05 -2.33 -3.18
CA SER A 144 -26.46 -2.04 -2.95
C SER A 144 -26.65 -0.56 -2.58
N GLU A 145 -27.88 -0.07 -2.69
CA GLU A 145 -28.23 1.30 -2.29
C GLU A 145 -27.91 1.55 -0.79
N GLY A 146 -28.23 0.58 0.07
CA GLY A 146 -27.91 0.65 1.49
C GLY A 146 -26.42 0.68 1.79
N GLU A 147 -25.59 -0.07 1.03
CA GLU A 147 -24.12 -0.03 1.19
C GLU A 147 -23.53 1.29 0.69
N ARG A 148 -24.05 1.85 -0.40
CA ARG A 148 -23.64 3.19 -0.87
C ARG A 148 -23.96 4.27 0.15
N ALA A 149 -25.16 4.23 0.73
CA ALA A 149 -25.56 5.17 1.77
C ALA A 149 -24.72 5.03 3.07
N ALA A 150 -24.30 3.82 3.39
CA ALA A 150 -23.44 3.58 4.56
C ALA A 150 -21.97 3.98 4.34
N LEU A 151 -21.53 4.12 3.09
CA LEU A 151 -20.17 4.51 2.73
C LEU A 151 -20.04 6.04 2.55
N ALA A 152 -21.11 6.75 2.31
CA ALA A 152 -21.17 8.19 2.14
C ALA A 152 -21.17 8.93 3.49
#